data_d9b750b9a82ce2a5891bdf6b457ab51e
#
_entry.id   d9b750b9a82ce2a5891bdf6b457ab51e
#
_cell.length_a   1.000
_cell.length_b   1.000
_cell.length_c   1.000
_cell.angle_alpha   90.00
_cell.angle_beta   90.00
_cell.angle_gamma   90.00
#
_symmetry.space_group_name_H-M   'P 1'
#
loop_
_entity.id
_entity.type
_entity.pdbx_description
1 polymer ?
#
loop_
_entity_poly.entity_id
_entity_poly.type
_entity_poly.pdbx_seq_one_letter_code
_entity_poly.pdbx_strand_id
1 'polypeptide(L)'
;VAYRDRLGAERIGIHTDAASHRDILGYGIVVAGVPIGDQEYVRVHLAKTASATKSKIETISSKLRAESVQALHVLNIFCLQPIFTYWTQHVYPSDVVEPNRRYPRAEAPAAVVDSALLEVACATHGAFVRDDPFANARLRLPAKFNGGGLRSLAETAEAAFAAAVIKIAPKLIESTDDQGTKRRGFLDGIPGMAALFGEGSFDGDADFPWGGPGRFAAFITGDDRLPCSVEFTNAWSRCREAAVGDPGAADRDDANALPRSGLLAQPAENAGLIDDAGNGVPTRPLIGGMQHALSEQIEKYRRGVLDRDLRELAPSDFRRIAWLNCNATSRVWLVVLPDRDNELTNPEFAEVAARYFGAPSPACSAARGERFGRGHRGGDPRTVDEYGFTVNSVSSVPGGGWACLHDQIKNEMASSCREMGQEVSVEVHNLFSHLIPQGPGRVAWRDLSSRTRWGLVPDFAMRIRLGGDPVKFYLLELKCIHLSAAWYGQDAGCQREEARGKSCVPVEKRAKAVAAEYVKKAQETDQTYCGTAPGEIGPVEAKLRSFEKSVPLVFGAFGEASDGVEQLIDALAEAGADVHWRGMKAKKREEAKGALVAYLRR
;
A
#
# COMPACT_ATOMS: atom_id res chain seq x y z
N VAL A 1 42.18 25.23 -8.53
CA VAL A 1 42.79 26.56 -8.66
C VAL A 1 42.70 27.05 -10.11
N ALA A 2 43.22 26.33 -11.10
CA ALA A 2 43.13 26.74 -12.51
C ALA A 2 41.69 26.83 -13.05
N TYR A 3 40.80 25.99 -12.56
CA TYR A 3 39.37 26.02 -12.91
C TYR A 3 38.65 27.21 -12.28
N ARG A 4 39.04 27.56 -11.07
CA ARG A 4 38.54 28.71 -10.33
C ARG A 4 38.89 30.02 -11.04
N ASP A 5 40.12 30.17 -11.48
CA ASP A 5 40.59 31.39 -12.15
C ASP A 5 39.95 31.62 -13.53
N ARG A 6 39.58 30.54 -14.25
CA ARG A 6 38.89 30.60 -15.55
C ARG A 6 37.43 31.03 -15.46
N LEU A 7 36.71 30.62 -14.43
CA LEU A 7 35.28 30.86 -14.32
C LEU A 7 34.92 32.03 -13.41
N GLY A 8 35.88 32.54 -12.62
CA GLY A 8 35.65 33.58 -11.64
C GLY A 8 34.75 33.11 -10.50
N ALA A 9 35.19 33.19 -9.26
CA ALA A 9 34.49 32.67 -8.10
C ALA A 9 33.05 33.17 -7.95
N GLU A 10 32.81 34.41 -8.30
CA GLU A 10 31.49 35.03 -8.21
C GLU A 10 30.46 34.49 -9.22
N ARG A 11 30.91 34.05 -10.40
CA ARG A 11 30.00 33.56 -11.46
C ARG A 11 29.44 32.18 -11.23
N ILE A 12 30.10 31.35 -10.45
CA ILE A 12 29.72 29.95 -10.20
C ILE A 12 29.43 29.68 -8.73
N GLY A 13 29.40 30.71 -7.88
CA GLY A 13 29.08 30.54 -6.46
C GLY A 13 30.12 29.74 -5.68
N ILE A 14 31.37 29.63 -6.16
CA ILE A 14 32.43 28.97 -5.43
C ILE A 14 32.81 29.82 -4.22
N HIS A 15 32.74 29.22 -3.04
CA HIS A 15 33.21 29.86 -1.82
C HIS A 15 34.75 29.97 -1.83
N THR A 16 35.24 31.19 -1.89
CA THR A 16 36.68 31.48 -2.01
C THR A 16 37.26 32.12 -0.75
N ASP A 17 36.42 32.51 0.17
CA ASP A 17 36.86 33.19 1.37
C ASP A 17 37.29 32.20 2.45
N ALA A 18 38.60 32.00 2.54
CA ALA A 18 39.24 31.16 3.55
C ALA A 18 39.04 31.70 4.98
N ALA A 19 38.68 32.97 5.15
CA ALA A 19 38.52 33.58 6.46
C ALA A 19 37.12 33.29 7.04
N SER A 20 36.10 33.22 6.17
CA SER A 20 34.73 32.85 6.58
C SER A 20 34.53 31.34 6.79
N HIS A 21 35.51 30.52 6.38
CA HIS A 21 35.42 29.06 6.35
C HIS A 21 36.42 28.34 7.25
N ARG A 22 36.97 29.02 8.25
CA ARG A 22 37.88 28.36 9.22
C ARG A 22 37.31 27.11 9.87
N ASP A 23 36.00 26.98 9.88
CA ASP A 23 35.29 25.81 10.43
C ASP A 23 34.83 24.83 9.36
N ILE A 24 34.93 25.16 8.06
CA ILE A 24 34.51 24.29 6.95
C ILE A 24 35.80 23.84 6.21
N LEU A 25 36.12 22.58 6.41
CA LEU A 25 37.35 22.00 5.84
C LEU A 25 37.10 21.39 4.48
N GLY A 26 36.62 22.14 3.53
CA GLY A 26 36.39 21.61 2.19
C GLY A 26 36.06 22.70 1.19
N TYR A 27 36.38 22.45 -0.07
CA TYR A 27 36.02 23.29 -1.19
C TYR A 27 34.86 22.66 -1.96
N GLY A 28 33.88 23.47 -2.29
CA GLY A 28 32.76 22.96 -3.06
C GLY A 28 31.87 24.05 -3.62
N ILE A 29 30.88 23.62 -4.39
CA ILE A 29 29.90 24.45 -5.07
C ILE A 29 28.54 23.77 -4.99
N VAL A 30 27.47 24.54 -4.98
CA VAL A 30 26.11 24.02 -5.11
C VAL A 30 25.64 24.24 -6.55
N VAL A 31 25.32 23.16 -7.25
CA VAL A 31 24.80 23.19 -8.63
C VAL A 31 23.39 22.60 -8.61
N ALA A 32 22.41 23.38 -9.02
CA ALA A 32 21.00 22.97 -9.00
C ALA A 32 20.53 22.40 -7.65
N GLY A 33 21.06 22.92 -6.53
CA GLY A 33 20.75 22.44 -5.18
C GLY A 33 21.59 21.25 -4.71
N VAL A 34 22.42 20.64 -5.57
CA VAL A 34 23.31 19.53 -5.23
C VAL A 34 24.68 20.05 -4.83
N PRO A 35 25.20 19.72 -3.63
CA PRO A 35 26.57 20.05 -3.25
C PRO A 35 27.56 19.17 -4.00
N ILE A 36 28.53 19.79 -4.65
CA ILE A 36 29.62 19.15 -5.38
C ILE A 36 30.93 19.71 -4.84
N GLY A 37 31.86 18.84 -4.45
CA GLY A 37 33.12 19.27 -3.88
C GLY A 37 33.76 18.20 -3.02
N ASP A 38 34.62 18.61 -2.10
CA ASP A 38 35.20 17.71 -1.13
C ASP A 38 34.13 17.08 -0.26
N GLN A 39 34.36 15.84 0.18
CA GLN A 39 33.42 15.09 0.97
C GLN A 39 32.97 15.84 2.23
N GLU A 40 33.88 16.56 2.89
CA GLU A 40 33.53 17.35 4.07
C GLU A 40 32.56 18.51 3.74
N TYR A 41 32.79 19.21 2.63
CA TYR A 41 31.88 20.25 2.15
C TYR A 41 30.48 19.68 1.89
N VAL A 42 30.40 18.56 1.18
CA VAL A 42 29.14 17.89 0.86
C VAL A 42 28.39 17.51 2.14
N ARG A 43 29.08 16.88 3.08
CA ARG A 43 28.50 16.45 4.36
C ARG A 43 28.01 17.60 5.23
N VAL A 44 28.78 18.68 5.33
CA VAL A 44 28.35 19.89 6.06
C VAL A 44 27.12 20.52 5.42
N HIS A 45 27.11 20.60 4.07
CA HIS A 45 25.94 21.11 3.35
C HIS A 45 24.70 20.25 3.60
N LEU A 46 24.80 18.93 3.50
CA LEU A 46 23.72 18.00 3.73
C LEU A 46 23.21 18.06 5.18
N ALA A 47 24.10 18.16 6.16
CA ALA A 47 23.71 18.30 7.57
C ALA A 47 22.89 19.58 7.81
N LYS A 48 23.31 20.72 7.24
CA LYS A 48 22.54 21.97 7.28
C LYS A 48 21.17 21.82 6.62
N THR A 49 21.13 21.18 5.47
CA THR A 49 19.89 20.95 4.70
C THR A 49 18.95 20.02 5.46
N ALA A 50 19.46 18.94 6.04
CA ALA A 50 18.65 18.02 6.86
C ALA A 50 18.08 18.71 8.09
N SER A 51 18.88 19.53 8.79
CA SER A 51 18.42 20.31 9.93
C SER A 51 17.33 21.34 9.55
N ALA A 52 17.52 22.04 8.42
CA ALA A 52 16.50 22.96 7.91
C ALA A 52 15.22 22.23 7.48
N THR A 53 15.34 21.04 6.90
CA THR A 53 14.20 20.17 6.53
C THR A 53 13.47 19.71 7.78
N LYS A 54 14.17 19.22 8.80
CA LYS A 54 13.60 18.86 10.10
C LYS A 54 12.79 20.03 10.70
N SER A 55 13.36 21.23 10.76
CA SER A 55 12.65 22.40 11.30
C SER A 55 11.39 22.75 10.51
N LYS A 56 11.39 22.57 9.20
CA LYS A 56 10.17 22.73 8.37
C LYS A 56 9.12 21.67 8.71
N ILE A 57 9.52 20.41 8.83
CA ILE A 57 8.62 19.31 9.21
C ILE A 57 7.99 19.57 10.57
N GLU A 58 8.78 19.95 11.57
CA GLU A 58 8.32 20.28 12.92
C GLU A 58 7.33 21.45 12.92
N THR A 59 7.63 22.50 12.15
CA THR A 59 6.76 23.68 12.03
C THR A 59 5.42 23.32 11.39
N ILE A 60 5.40 22.52 10.34
CA ILE A 60 4.17 22.08 9.66
C ILE A 60 3.37 21.17 10.61
N SER A 61 4.04 20.19 11.22
CA SER A 61 3.41 19.26 12.17
C SER A 61 2.75 19.97 13.33
N SER A 62 3.43 20.95 13.94
CA SER A 62 2.88 21.69 15.08
C SER A 62 1.61 22.47 14.73
N LYS A 63 1.50 22.98 13.49
CA LYS A 63 0.33 23.73 13.03
C LYS A 63 -0.86 22.83 12.69
N LEU A 64 -0.62 21.73 11.99
CA LEU A 64 -1.70 20.87 11.48
C LEU A 64 -2.22 19.85 12.48
N ARG A 65 -1.39 19.44 13.45
CA ARG A 65 -1.77 18.41 14.44
C ARG A 65 -3.04 18.74 15.22
N ALA A 66 -3.27 20.01 15.52
CA ALA A 66 -4.45 20.44 16.25
C ALA A 66 -5.72 20.47 15.38
N GLU A 67 -5.56 20.63 14.07
CA GLU A 67 -6.67 20.73 13.13
C GLU A 67 -7.11 19.37 12.59
N SER A 68 -6.20 18.65 11.93
CA SER A 68 -6.49 17.33 11.34
C SER A 68 -5.26 16.46 11.33
N VAL A 69 -5.25 15.39 12.12
CA VAL A 69 -4.16 14.39 12.09
C VAL A 69 -4.20 13.57 10.81
N GLN A 70 -5.37 13.36 10.18
CA GLN A 70 -5.51 12.68 8.91
C GLN A 70 -4.83 13.48 7.80
N ALA A 71 -5.08 14.79 7.71
CA ALA A 71 -4.40 15.66 6.76
C ALA A 71 -2.89 15.67 6.97
N LEU A 72 -2.45 15.73 8.22
CA LEU A 72 -1.02 15.68 8.57
C LEU A 72 -0.38 14.35 8.16
N HIS A 73 -1.07 13.22 8.37
CA HIS A 73 -0.61 11.91 7.93
C HIS A 73 -0.41 11.85 6.41
N VAL A 74 -1.41 12.26 5.64
CA VAL A 74 -1.34 12.28 4.17
C VAL A 74 -0.21 13.20 3.69
N LEU A 75 -0.09 14.39 4.29
CA LEU A 75 0.99 15.34 4.01
C LEU A 75 2.37 14.73 4.32
N ASN A 76 2.49 13.99 5.43
CA ASN A 76 3.74 13.32 5.82
C ASN A 76 4.23 12.36 4.73
N ILE A 77 3.35 11.54 4.19
CA ILE A 77 3.69 10.54 3.18
C ILE A 77 3.95 11.17 1.81
N PHE A 78 3.06 12.06 1.35
CA PHE A 78 3.08 12.53 -0.03
C PHE A 78 3.87 13.82 -0.27
N CYS A 79 4.10 14.62 0.78
CA CYS A 79 4.75 15.92 0.64
C CYS A 79 6.02 16.05 1.48
N LEU A 80 6.00 15.65 2.76
CA LEU A 80 7.16 15.87 3.64
C LEU A 80 8.27 14.85 3.37
N GLN A 81 7.94 13.58 3.23
CA GLN A 81 8.90 12.52 2.89
C GLN A 81 9.67 12.79 1.59
N PRO A 82 9.05 13.23 0.47
CA PRO A 82 9.77 13.50 -0.76
C PRO A 82 10.74 14.69 -0.71
N ILE A 83 10.64 15.59 0.27
CA ILE A 83 11.48 16.80 0.34
C ILE A 83 12.98 16.46 0.28
N PHE A 84 13.39 15.37 0.93
CA PHE A 84 14.80 14.98 1.00
C PHE A 84 15.20 13.95 -0.06
N THR A 85 14.25 13.37 -0.80
CA THR A 85 14.52 12.33 -1.83
C THR A 85 15.43 12.81 -2.95
N TYR A 86 15.40 14.10 -3.25
CA TYR A 86 16.27 14.68 -4.27
C TYR A 86 17.77 14.43 -3.98
N TRP A 87 18.19 14.61 -2.73
CA TRP A 87 19.60 14.40 -2.35
C TRP A 87 19.98 12.92 -2.34
N THR A 88 19.08 12.02 -2.00
CA THR A 88 19.35 10.57 -2.07
C THR A 88 19.60 10.07 -3.50
N GLN A 89 19.12 10.80 -4.50
CA GLN A 89 19.34 10.47 -5.92
C GLN A 89 20.65 11.05 -6.48
N HIS A 90 21.13 12.17 -5.96
CA HIS A 90 22.18 12.98 -6.59
C HIS A 90 23.46 13.11 -5.77
N VAL A 91 23.47 12.58 -4.56
CA VAL A 91 24.64 12.57 -3.68
C VAL A 91 25.01 11.14 -3.34
N TYR A 92 26.25 10.87 -3.07
CA TYR A 92 26.70 9.52 -2.70
C TYR A 92 25.97 9.01 -1.46
N PRO A 93 25.50 7.77 -1.47
CA PRO A 93 24.82 7.19 -0.33
C PRO A 93 25.61 7.28 0.97
N SER A 94 26.94 7.06 0.91
CA SER A 94 27.83 7.20 2.07
C SER A 94 27.78 8.59 2.72
N ASP A 95 27.53 9.67 1.95
CA ASP A 95 27.41 11.02 2.49
C ASP A 95 26.02 11.32 3.05
N VAL A 96 25.01 10.55 2.64
CA VAL A 96 23.61 10.69 3.07
C VAL A 96 23.29 9.83 4.29
N VAL A 97 23.77 8.58 4.30
CA VAL A 97 23.38 7.57 5.31
C VAL A 97 24.41 7.36 6.42
N GLU A 98 25.65 7.81 6.24
CA GLU A 98 26.70 7.66 7.23
C GLU A 98 26.86 8.94 8.07
N PRO A 99 27.21 8.81 9.37
CA PRO A 99 27.59 9.95 10.18
C PRO A 99 28.85 10.61 9.63
N ASN A 100 28.99 11.91 9.85
CA ASN A 100 30.23 12.60 9.51
C ASN A 100 31.39 12.04 10.34
N ARG A 101 32.46 11.56 9.67
CA ARG A 101 33.63 10.97 10.35
C ARG A 101 34.32 11.93 11.31
N ARG A 102 34.31 13.22 10.99
CA ARG A 102 34.90 14.26 11.83
C ARG A 102 34.02 14.63 13.03
N TYR A 103 32.71 14.48 12.85
CA TYR A 103 31.71 14.73 13.89
C TYR A 103 30.91 13.46 14.18
N PRO A 104 31.53 12.41 14.73
CA PRO A 104 30.89 11.07 14.83
C PRO A 104 29.66 11.04 15.77
N ARG A 105 29.44 12.12 16.52
CA ARG A 105 28.20 12.30 17.31
C ARG A 105 27.07 12.95 16.51
N ALA A 106 27.34 13.49 15.33
CA ALA A 106 26.28 14.00 14.46
C ALA A 106 25.59 12.84 13.75
N GLU A 107 24.29 12.84 13.79
CA GLU A 107 23.49 11.87 13.05
C GLU A 107 23.68 12.04 11.54
N ALA A 108 23.54 10.95 10.79
CA ALA A 108 23.53 11.01 9.34
C ALA A 108 22.38 11.89 8.82
N PRO A 109 22.55 12.64 7.73
CA PRO A 109 21.51 13.54 7.20
C PRO A 109 20.16 12.85 6.98
N ALA A 110 20.15 11.64 6.41
CA ALA A 110 18.92 10.86 6.22
C ALA A 110 18.25 10.47 7.55
N ALA A 111 19.04 10.09 8.56
CA ALA A 111 18.53 9.71 9.88
C ALA A 111 17.86 10.89 10.60
N VAL A 112 18.42 12.09 10.46
CA VAL A 112 17.81 13.33 11.03
C VAL A 112 16.42 13.57 10.46
N VAL A 113 16.26 13.42 9.13
CA VAL A 113 14.97 13.62 8.46
C VAL A 113 14.02 12.46 8.75
N ASP A 114 14.50 11.22 8.71
CA ASP A 114 13.72 10.02 9.03
C ASP A 114 13.17 10.06 10.46
N SER A 115 13.97 10.55 11.43
CA SER A 115 13.51 10.77 12.80
C SER A 115 12.41 11.82 12.87
N ALA A 116 12.55 12.95 12.16
CA ALA A 116 11.52 13.98 12.13
C ALA A 116 10.19 13.48 11.53
N LEU A 117 10.26 12.72 10.43
CA LEU A 117 9.10 12.10 9.80
C LEU A 117 8.44 11.04 10.71
N LEU A 118 9.25 10.27 11.45
CA LEU A 118 8.75 9.31 12.43
C LEU A 118 8.06 10.00 13.60
N GLU A 119 8.57 11.13 14.09
CA GLU A 119 7.88 11.92 15.12
C GLU A 119 6.52 12.44 14.65
N VAL A 120 6.40 12.82 13.36
CA VAL A 120 5.09 13.15 12.79
C VAL A 120 4.18 11.92 12.79
N ALA A 121 4.68 10.74 12.41
CA ALA A 121 3.91 9.52 12.47
C ALA A 121 3.49 9.15 13.90
N CYS A 122 4.36 9.34 14.89
CA CYS A 122 4.00 9.18 16.31
C CYS A 122 2.92 10.16 16.74
N ALA A 123 2.97 11.39 16.24
CA ALA A 123 1.98 12.42 16.56
C ALA A 123 0.60 12.12 15.93
N THR A 124 0.56 11.40 14.79
CA THR A 124 -0.68 11.06 14.09
C THR A 124 -1.25 9.71 14.49
N HIS A 125 -0.42 8.70 14.62
CA HIS A 125 -0.85 7.32 14.91
C HIS A 125 -0.76 6.94 16.39
N GLY A 126 0.20 7.52 17.12
CA GLY A 126 0.57 7.15 18.48
C GLY A 126 2.01 6.68 18.59
N ALA A 127 2.58 6.71 19.80
CA ALA A 127 3.98 6.36 20.04
C ALA A 127 4.30 4.90 19.71
N PHE A 128 3.30 4.02 19.69
CA PHE A 128 3.48 2.60 19.37
C PHE A 128 4.13 2.35 18.00
N VAL A 129 3.96 3.24 17.01
CA VAL A 129 4.60 3.08 15.69
C VAL A 129 6.13 3.25 15.73
N ARG A 130 6.66 3.80 16.83
CA ARG A 130 8.11 3.84 17.12
C ARG A 130 8.51 2.72 18.07
N ASP A 131 7.70 2.50 19.11
CA ASP A 131 8.08 1.71 20.29
C ASP A 131 7.85 0.20 20.07
N ASP A 132 6.90 -0.21 19.20
CA ASP A 132 6.70 -1.59 18.79
C ASP A 132 7.45 -1.88 17.47
N PRO A 133 8.41 -2.83 17.46
CA PRO A 133 9.20 -3.13 16.26
C PRO A 133 8.35 -3.64 15.09
N PHE A 134 7.25 -4.35 15.33
CA PHE A 134 6.34 -4.80 14.27
C PHE A 134 5.56 -3.64 13.67
N ALA A 135 5.04 -2.74 14.50
CA ALA A 135 4.34 -1.54 14.04
C ALA A 135 5.29 -0.63 13.27
N ASN A 136 6.54 -0.46 13.73
CA ASN A 136 7.57 0.30 13.03
C ASN A 136 7.92 -0.30 11.67
N ALA A 137 8.20 -1.60 11.62
CA ALA A 137 8.48 -2.31 10.36
C ALA A 137 7.29 -2.18 9.39
N ARG A 138 6.06 -2.34 9.87
CA ARG A 138 4.85 -2.16 9.08
C ARG A 138 4.68 -0.72 8.58
N LEU A 139 4.95 0.28 9.43
CA LEU A 139 4.91 1.70 9.05
C LEU A 139 5.83 1.99 7.86
N ARG A 140 7.01 1.37 7.82
CA ARG A 140 8.04 1.56 6.79
C ARG A 140 7.73 0.89 5.45
N LEU A 141 6.77 -0.01 5.40
CA LEU A 141 6.32 -0.61 4.13
C LEU A 141 5.36 0.31 3.37
N PRO A 142 5.35 0.26 2.02
CA PRO A 142 4.34 0.93 1.23
C PRO A 142 2.92 0.45 1.56
N ALA A 143 1.93 1.33 1.38
CA ALA A 143 0.53 0.97 1.58
C ALA A 143 0.10 -0.24 0.72
N LYS A 144 0.60 -0.37 -0.53
CA LYS A 144 0.32 -1.53 -1.40
C LYS A 144 0.75 -2.88 -0.80
N PHE A 145 1.68 -2.88 0.14
CA PHE A 145 2.16 -4.06 0.87
C PHE A 145 1.61 -4.14 2.30
N ASN A 146 0.47 -3.54 2.55
CA ASN A 146 -0.17 -3.46 3.86
C ASN A 146 0.65 -2.68 4.90
N GLY A 147 1.47 -1.74 4.44
CA GLY A 147 2.28 -0.86 5.28
C GLY A 147 1.65 0.50 5.51
N GLY A 148 2.32 1.33 6.31
CA GLY A 148 1.89 2.70 6.62
C GLY A 148 2.33 3.75 5.58
N GLY A 149 3.16 3.38 4.60
CA GLY A 149 3.59 4.27 3.51
C GLY A 149 4.77 5.18 3.83
N LEU A 150 5.25 5.22 5.06
CA LEU A 150 6.37 6.06 5.47
C LEU A 150 7.70 5.34 5.25
N ARG A 151 8.28 5.48 4.05
CA ARG A 151 9.56 4.86 3.71
C ARG A 151 10.71 5.56 4.43
N SER A 152 11.74 4.81 4.80
CA SER A 152 12.98 5.39 5.30
C SER A 152 13.84 5.91 4.15
N LEU A 153 14.32 7.13 4.28
CA LEU A 153 15.26 7.74 3.33
C LEU A 153 16.61 7.03 3.37
N ALA A 154 17.07 6.68 4.57
CA ALA A 154 18.31 5.93 4.73
C ALA A 154 18.26 4.57 4.02
N GLU A 155 17.14 3.86 4.13
CA GLU A 155 16.96 2.53 3.53
C GLU A 155 16.73 2.56 2.02
N THR A 156 16.28 3.68 1.47
CA THR A 156 16.01 3.84 0.04
C THR A 156 17.10 4.59 -0.71
N ALA A 157 18.08 5.18 -0.02
CA ALA A 157 19.13 5.99 -0.62
C ALA A 157 19.95 5.23 -1.66
N GLU A 158 20.35 3.99 -1.35
CA GLU A 158 21.13 3.15 -2.26
C GLU A 158 20.37 2.88 -3.57
N ALA A 159 19.08 2.50 -3.47
CA ALA A 159 18.24 2.25 -4.63
C ALA A 159 18.00 3.53 -5.45
N ALA A 160 17.84 4.67 -4.77
CA ALA A 160 17.65 5.96 -5.42
C ALA A 160 18.90 6.38 -6.21
N PHE A 161 20.07 6.28 -5.60
CA PHE A 161 21.35 6.61 -6.23
C PHE A 161 21.67 5.66 -7.40
N ALA A 162 21.59 4.34 -7.18
CA ALA A 162 21.87 3.36 -8.23
C ALA A 162 20.96 3.59 -9.46
N ALA A 163 19.68 3.84 -9.24
CA ALA A 163 18.73 4.14 -10.31
C ALA A 163 19.04 5.46 -11.03
N ALA A 164 19.50 6.47 -10.31
CA ALA A 164 19.89 7.76 -10.92
C ALA A 164 21.14 7.61 -11.80
N VAL A 165 22.14 6.87 -11.34
CA VAL A 165 23.33 6.55 -12.14
C VAL A 165 22.96 5.78 -13.39
N ILE A 166 22.16 4.72 -13.27
CA ILE A 166 21.64 3.92 -14.39
C ILE A 166 20.94 4.80 -15.41
N LYS A 167 20.11 5.73 -14.96
CA LYS A 167 19.35 6.65 -15.84
C LYS A 167 20.25 7.62 -16.59
N ILE A 168 21.33 8.05 -15.98
CA ILE A 168 22.22 9.09 -16.54
C ILE A 168 23.37 8.52 -17.34
N ALA A 169 23.87 7.32 -17.01
CA ALA A 169 25.02 6.69 -17.63
C ALA A 169 24.96 6.66 -19.17
N PRO A 170 23.86 6.29 -19.83
CA PRO A 170 23.78 6.32 -21.29
C PRO A 170 24.01 7.70 -21.89
N LYS A 171 23.55 8.76 -21.20
CA LYS A 171 23.75 10.14 -21.65
C LYS A 171 25.18 10.65 -21.46
N LEU A 172 25.87 10.08 -20.48
CA LEU A 172 27.29 10.40 -20.25
C LEU A 172 28.20 9.66 -21.24
N ILE A 173 27.79 8.46 -21.64
CA ILE A 173 28.56 7.59 -22.56
C ILE A 173 28.27 7.95 -24.02
N GLU A 174 27.02 8.15 -24.38
CA GLU A 174 26.60 8.47 -25.74
C GLU A 174 25.68 9.69 -25.73
N SER A 175 26.10 10.76 -26.40
CA SER A 175 25.17 11.86 -26.73
C SER A 175 24.85 11.82 -28.22
N THR A 176 23.58 12.06 -28.55
CA THR A 176 23.18 12.34 -29.93
C THR A 176 22.94 13.83 -30.08
N ASP A 177 23.39 14.41 -31.18
CA ASP A 177 23.04 15.79 -31.52
C ASP A 177 21.60 15.88 -32.03
N ASP A 178 21.12 17.10 -32.27
CA ASP A 178 19.77 17.39 -32.74
C ASP A 178 19.47 16.77 -34.13
N GLN A 179 20.50 16.28 -34.84
CA GLN A 179 20.40 15.61 -36.14
C GLN A 179 20.43 14.08 -36.01
N GLY A 180 20.48 13.54 -34.76
CA GLY A 180 20.55 12.10 -34.51
C GLY A 180 21.93 11.49 -34.72
N THR A 181 22.97 12.31 -34.96
CA THR A 181 24.36 11.85 -35.12
C THR A 181 24.93 11.54 -33.74
N LYS A 182 25.45 10.32 -33.56
CA LYS A 182 26.10 9.95 -32.29
C LYS A 182 27.34 10.83 -32.09
N ARG A 183 27.32 11.62 -31.02
CA ARG A 183 28.51 12.35 -30.57
C ARG A 183 29.19 11.56 -29.47
N ARG A 184 30.49 11.71 -29.36
CA ARG A 184 31.23 11.22 -28.20
C ARG A 184 30.64 11.81 -26.94
N GLY A 185 30.40 10.97 -25.94
CA GLY A 185 29.80 11.39 -24.67
C GLY A 185 30.70 12.37 -23.93
N PHE A 186 30.14 13.08 -22.98
CA PHE A 186 30.86 14.02 -22.11
C PHE A 186 32.15 13.41 -21.51
N LEU A 187 32.13 12.10 -21.23
CA LEU A 187 33.25 11.38 -20.64
C LEU A 187 34.43 11.16 -21.61
N ASP A 188 34.18 11.17 -22.92
CA ASP A 188 35.26 11.03 -23.93
C ASP A 188 36.26 12.20 -23.93
N GLY A 189 35.85 13.36 -23.43
CA GLY A 189 36.72 14.54 -23.29
C GLY A 189 37.58 14.53 -22.02
N ILE A 190 37.39 13.54 -21.13
CA ILE A 190 38.14 13.43 -19.89
C ILE A 190 39.34 12.47 -20.11
N PRO A 191 40.59 12.93 -19.95
CA PRO A 191 41.74 12.06 -20.12
C PRO A 191 41.65 10.80 -19.24
N GLY A 192 41.85 9.63 -19.86
CA GLY A 192 41.72 8.32 -19.20
C GLY A 192 40.33 7.68 -19.25
N MET A 193 39.28 8.43 -19.55
CA MET A 193 37.94 7.87 -19.66
C MET A 193 37.70 7.10 -20.96
N ALA A 194 38.32 7.53 -22.06
CA ALA A 194 38.29 6.81 -23.34
C ALA A 194 38.84 5.37 -23.22
N ALA A 195 39.85 5.17 -22.36
CA ALA A 195 40.41 3.85 -22.08
C ALA A 195 39.45 2.92 -21.29
N LEU A 196 38.53 3.50 -20.51
CA LEU A 196 37.51 2.76 -19.76
C LEU A 196 36.39 2.22 -20.66
N PHE A 197 36.17 2.86 -21.81
CA PHE A 197 35.09 2.52 -22.74
C PHE A 197 35.56 1.74 -23.97
N GLY A 198 36.76 1.17 -23.96
CA GLY A 198 37.44 0.43 -25.01
C GLY A 198 36.64 0.02 -26.23
N GLU A 199 37.24 0.05 -27.41
CA GLU A 199 36.64 -0.31 -28.71
C GLU A 199 36.32 -1.81 -28.86
N GLY A 200 35.84 -2.48 -27.82
CA GLY A 200 35.45 -3.88 -27.85
C GLY A 200 34.02 -4.08 -28.33
N SER A 201 33.81 -5.01 -29.22
CA SER A 201 32.50 -5.46 -29.67
C SER A 201 31.63 -5.88 -28.49
N PHE A 202 30.38 -5.36 -28.47
CA PHE A 202 29.39 -5.67 -27.47
C PHE A 202 28.60 -6.90 -27.89
N ASP A 203 29.00 -8.06 -27.44
CA ASP A 203 28.10 -9.21 -27.40
C ASP A 203 27.22 -9.05 -26.17
N GLY A 204 25.93 -8.89 -26.43
CA GLY A 204 24.96 -8.53 -25.44
C GLY A 204 24.86 -9.55 -24.31
N ASP A 205 25.14 -9.10 -23.12
CA ASP A 205 24.75 -9.79 -21.91
C ASP A 205 23.43 -9.14 -21.45
N ALA A 206 22.41 -9.96 -21.31
CA ALA A 206 21.02 -9.57 -21.08
C ALA A 206 20.80 -8.82 -19.75
N ASP A 207 21.84 -8.68 -18.93
CA ASP A 207 21.75 -8.10 -17.59
C ASP A 207 21.73 -6.57 -17.55
N PHE A 208 21.95 -5.89 -18.69
CA PHE A 208 21.96 -4.42 -18.74
C PHE A 208 21.01 -3.87 -19.80
N PRO A 209 20.13 -2.94 -19.41
CA PRO A 209 19.05 -2.46 -20.28
C PRO A 209 19.50 -1.63 -21.50
N TRP A 210 20.77 -1.34 -21.69
CA TRP A 210 21.30 -0.57 -22.82
C TRP A 210 22.37 -1.28 -23.65
N GLY A 211 22.31 -2.61 -23.68
CA GLY A 211 23.01 -3.38 -24.70
C GLY A 211 24.50 -3.53 -24.49
N GLY A 212 24.87 -4.24 -23.45
CA GLY A 212 26.17 -4.81 -23.31
C GLY A 212 26.89 -4.51 -22.00
N PRO A 213 27.36 -5.54 -21.31
CA PRO A 213 28.00 -5.43 -20.01
C PRO A 213 29.34 -4.73 -20.07
N GLY A 214 30.02 -4.77 -21.21
CA GLY A 214 31.38 -4.27 -21.34
C GLY A 214 31.52 -2.76 -21.06
N ARG A 215 30.64 -1.93 -21.63
CA ARG A 215 30.74 -0.48 -21.44
C ARG A 215 30.34 -0.04 -20.05
N PHE A 216 29.24 -0.58 -19.56
CA PHE A 216 28.75 -0.20 -18.25
C PHE A 216 29.56 -0.88 -17.14
N ALA A 217 29.97 -2.13 -17.33
CA ALA A 217 30.87 -2.80 -16.42
C ALA A 217 32.24 -2.10 -16.39
N ALA A 218 32.77 -1.66 -17.51
CA ALA A 218 33.99 -0.84 -17.54
C ALA A 218 33.79 0.51 -16.84
N PHE A 219 32.64 1.17 -17.02
CA PHE A 219 32.29 2.40 -16.30
C PHE A 219 32.16 2.16 -14.80
N ILE A 220 31.61 1.03 -14.37
CA ILE A 220 31.31 0.73 -12.97
C ILE A 220 32.46 0.01 -12.26
N THR A 221 33.11 -0.95 -12.92
CA THR A 221 34.11 -1.83 -12.30
C THR A 221 35.55 -1.54 -12.74
N GLY A 222 35.73 -0.70 -13.74
CA GLY A 222 36.98 -0.62 -14.50
C GLY A 222 38.09 0.18 -13.85
N ASP A 223 37.84 1.03 -12.87
CA ASP A 223 38.92 1.76 -12.21
C ASP A 223 38.50 2.28 -10.84
N ASP A 224 39.23 1.87 -9.80
CA ASP A 224 39.14 2.40 -8.43
C ASP A 224 39.36 3.95 -8.35
N ARG A 225 39.69 4.59 -9.47
CA ARG A 225 39.94 6.02 -9.59
C ARG A 225 38.65 6.85 -9.77
N LEU A 226 37.50 6.22 -10.02
CA LEU A 226 36.25 6.94 -10.19
C LEU A 226 35.36 6.75 -8.96
N PRO A 227 35.24 7.75 -8.07
CA PRO A 227 34.44 7.65 -6.87
C PRO A 227 32.99 7.24 -7.15
N CYS A 228 32.42 7.70 -8.28
CA CYS A 228 31.08 7.34 -8.69
C CYS A 228 30.92 5.84 -9.00
N SER A 229 31.96 5.20 -9.58
CA SER A 229 31.94 3.76 -9.88
C SER A 229 31.96 2.93 -8.61
N VAL A 230 32.79 3.29 -7.64
CA VAL A 230 32.88 2.63 -6.35
C VAL A 230 31.56 2.77 -5.59
N GLU A 231 31.02 3.98 -5.50
CA GLU A 231 29.76 4.24 -4.81
C GLU A 231 28.58 3.53 -5.49
N PHE A 232 28.55 3.46 -6.82
CA PHE A 232 27.53 2.70 -7.55
C PHE A 232 27.63 1.21 -7.24
N THR A 233 28.83 0.62 -7.31
CA THR A 233 29.03 -0.80 -7.02
C THR A 233 28.62 -1.13 -5.58
N ASN A 234 28.97 -0.27 -4.64
CA ASN A 234 28.57 -0.42 -3.24
C ASN A 234 27.03 -0.32 -3.10
N ALA A 235 26.42 0.70 -3.71
CA ALA A 235 24.96 0.88 -3.67
C ALA A 235 24.21 -0.29 -4.30
N TRP A 236 24.70 -0.79 -5.43
CA TRP A 236 24.13 -1.95 -6.11
C TRP A 236 24.22 -3.21 -5.25
N SER A 237 25.42 -3.47 -4.67
CA SER A 237 25.61 -4.61 -3.77
C SER A 237 24.69 -4.54 -2.55
N ARG A 238 24.57 -3.36 -1.90
CA ARG A 238 23.68 -3.16 -0.76
C ARG A 238 22.21 -3.31 -1.13
N CYS A 239 21.79 -2.86 -2.31
CA CYS A 239 20.43 -3.13 -2.81
C CYS A 239 20.17 -4.62 -2.97
N ARG A 240 21.13 -5.38 -3.48
CA ARG A 240 21.02 -6.84 -3.61
C ARG A 240 20.94 -7.52 -2.25
N GLU A 241 21.83 -7.17 -1.32
CA GLU A 241 21.81 -7.69 0.04
C GLU A 241 20.49 -7.39 0.75
N ALA A 242 20.00 -6.15 0.62
CA ALA A 242 18.72 -5.74 1.21
C ALA A 242 17.50 -6.43 0.59
N ALA A 243 17.60 -6.89 -0.66
CA ALA A 243 16.52 -7.60 -1.37
C ALA A 243 16.54 -9.11 -1.16
N VAL A 244 17.69 -9.69 -0.84
CA VAL A 244 17.89 -11.15 -0.70
C VAL A 244 18.08 -11.56 0.78
N GLY A 245 18.47 -10.61 1.65
CA GLY A 245 18.86 -10.92 3.03
C GLY A 245 20.29 -11.47 3.12
N ASP A 246 20.62 -12.10 4.23
CA ASP A 246 21.96 -12.65 4.49
C ASP A 246 22.40 -13.60 3.36
N PRO A 247 23.57 -13.35 2.72
CA PRO A 247 24.12 -14.25 1.71
C PRO A 247 24.30 -15.70 2.17
N GLY A 248 24.44 -15.93 3.47
CA GLY A 248 24.49 -17.27 4.06
C GLY A 248 23.15 -18.03 4.01
N ALA A 249 22.05 -17.35 3.74
CA ALA A 249 20.74 -17.97 3.55
C ALA A 249 20.47 -18.36 2.08
N ALA A 250 21.32 -17.96 1.14
CA ALA A 250 21.14 -18.16 -0.30
C ALA A 250 21.27 -19.64 -0.76
N ASP A 251 21.69 -20.54 0.12
CA ASP A 251 21.73 -22.00 -0.15
C ASP A 251 20.38 -22.71 0.11
N ARG A 252 19.34 -21.96 0.49
CA ARG A 252 17.99 -22.50 0.56
C ARG A 252 17.23 -22.04 -0.68
N ASP A 253 16.61 -23.01 -1.36
CA ASP A 253 15.69 -22.88 -2.52
C ASP A 253 14.60 -21.80 -2.31
N ASP A 254 14.98 -20.55 -2.11
CA ASP A 254 14.06 -19.45 -1.91
C ASP A 254 13.68 -18.87 -3.27
N ALA A 255 12.46 -19.21 -3.70
CA ALA A 255 11.82 -18.67 -4.89
C ALA A 255 11.71 -17.12 -4.91
N ASN A 256 12.18 -16.45 -3.86
CA ASN A 256 12.25 -15.00 -3.69
C ASN A 256 13.65 -14.41 -3.83
N ALA A 257 14.68 -15.24 -4.01
CA ALA A 257 16.00 -14.73 -4.33
C ALA A 257 15.91 -13.94 -5.64
N LEU A 258 16.41 -12.70 -5.66
CA LEU A 258 16.57 -11.98 -6.92
C LEU A 258 17.41 -12.85 -7.86
N PRO A 259 16.89 -13.30 -9.00
CA PRO A 259 17.71 -13.99 -9.99
C PRO A 259 18.86 -13.05 -10.32
N ARG A 260 20.08 -13.56 -10.49
CA ARG A 260 21.26 -12.75 -10.86
C ARG A 260 21.01 -11.88 -12.09
N SER A 261 20.08 -12.28 -12.96
CA SER A 261 19.60 -11.59 -14.15
C SER A 261 18.24 -10.87 -13.98
N GLY A 262 17.47 -11.21 -12.94
CA GLY A 262 16.02 -10.94 -12.93
C GLY A 262 15.59 -9.49 -12.73
N LEU A 263 16.40 -8.63 -12.12
CA LEU A 263 16.03 -7.22 -11.94
C LEU A 263 16.14 -6.40 -13.23
N LEU A 264 16.99 -6.84 -14.14
CA LEU A 264 17.30 -6.13 -15.37
C LEU A 264 16.83 -6.88 -16.62
N ALA A 265 16.66 -8.20 -16.57
CA ALA A 265 16.30 -9.06 -17.72
C ALA A 265 14.80 -9.37 -17.87
N GLN A 266 13.99 -9.25 -16.82
CA GLN A 266 12.56 -9.64 -16.89
C GLN A 266 11.55 -8.56 -17.32
N PRO A 267 11.89 -7.34 -17.59
CA PRO A 267 10.87 -6.32 -17.76
C PRO A 267 10.13 -6.33 -19.09
N ALA A 268 10.73 -6.86 -20.15
CA ALA A 268 10.12 -6.80 -21.47
C ALA A 268 8.90 -7.74 -21.60
N GLU A 269 9.02 -8.97 -21.09
CA GLU A 269 7.93 -9.96 -21.20
C GLU A 269 6.83 -9.75 -20.14
N ASN A 270 7.20 -9.38 -18.91
CA ASN A 270 6.23 -9.23 -17.82
C ASN A 270 5.55 -7.86 -17.76
N ALA A 271 6.07 -6.86 -18.46
CA ALA A 271 5.51 -5.51 -18.51
C ALA A 271 4.64 -5.24 -19.75
N GLY A 272 4.40 -6.22 -20.61
CA GLY A 272 3.67 -6.03 -21.86
C GLY A 272 4.39 -5.08 -22.83
N LEU A 273 5.71 -5.01 -22.74
CA LEU A 273 6.56 -4.15 -23.57
C LEU A 273 7.08 -4.91 -24.79
N ILE A 274 6.23 -5.68 -25.41
CA ILE A 274 6.47 -6.28 -26.73
C ILE A 274 5.69 -5.43 -27.72
N ASP A 275 6.33 -4.98 -28.81
CA ASP A 275 5.63 -4.30 -29.88
C ASP A 275 4.70 -5.28 -30.63
N ASP A 276 3.80 -4.74 -31.46
CA ASP A 276 2.83 -5.54 -32.23
C ASP A 276 3.50 -6.55 -33.19
N ALA A 277 4.82 -6.49 -33.36
CA ALA A 277 5.62 -7.41 -34.16
C ALA A 277 6.35 -8.49 -33.31
N GLY A 278 6.16 -8.49 -31.99
CA GLY A 278 6.79 -9.43 -31.07
C GLY A 278 8.24 -9.08 -30.69
N ASN A 279 8.71 -7.87 -31.02
CA ASN A 279 10.05 -7.41 -30.68
C ASN A 279 10.04 -6.69 -29.32
N GLY A 280 11.08 -6.92 -28.52
CA GLY A 280 11.25 -6.18 -27.27
C GLY A 280 11.33 -4.67 -27.51
N VAL A 281 10.45 -3.91 -26.88
CA VAL A 281 10.46 -2.44 -26.96
C VAL A 281 11.75 -1.91 -26.31
N PRO A 282 12.48 -0.98 -26.94
CA PRO A 282 13.72 -0.47 -26.39
C PRO A 282 13.57 0.10 -24.99
N THR A 283 14.51 -0.18 -24.15
CA THR A 283 14.75 0.05 -22.73
C THR A 283 14.42 1.41 -22.10
N ARG A 284 13.87 2.40 -22.82
CA ARG A 284 13.50 3.70 -22.26
C ARG A 284 12.50 3.64 -21.10
N PRO A 285 11.45 2.81 -21.12
CA PRO A 285 10.52 2.70 -20.00
C PRO A 285 11.15 2.10 -18.73
N LEU A 286 12.10 1.18 -18.90
CA LEU A 286 12.81 0.51 -17.81
C LEU A 286 13.69 1.46 -17.00
N ILE A 287 14.47 2.28 -17.70
CA ILE A 287 15.33 3.28 -17.05
C ILE A 287 14.49 4.26 -16.24
N GLY A 288 13.30 4.66 -16.73
CA GLY A 288 12.39 5.55 -16.01
C GLY A 288 11.77 4.94 -14.74
N GLY A 289 11.66 3.62 -14.68
CA GLY A 289 11.06 2.87 -13.56
C GLY A 289 12.06 2.22 -12.60
N MET A 290 13.36 2.34 -12.85
CA MET A 290 14.39 1.54 -12.15
C MET A 290 14.38 1.74 -10.63
N GLN A 291 14.30 2.97 -10.14
CA GLN A 291 14.22 3.23 -8.69
C GLN A 291 13.01 2.52 -8.06
N HIS A 292 11.87 2.55 -8.76
CA HIS A 292 10.66 1.87 -8.30
C HIS A 292 10.87 0.36 -8.26
N ALA A 293 11.47 -0.21 -9.29
CA ALA A 293 11.74 -1.64 -9.38
C ALA A 293 12.71 -2.11 -8.28
N LEU A 294 13.82 -1.41 -8.06
CA LEU A 294 14.78 -1.70 -7.00
C LEU A 294 14.14 -1.61 -5.60
N SER A 295 13.47 -0.49 -5.34
CA SER A 295 12.77 -0.29 -4.07
C SER A 295 11.68 -1.35 -3.84
N GLU A 296 10.94 -1.73 -4.88
CA GLU A 296 9.89 -2.74 -4.79
C GLU A 296 10.43 -4.12 -4.39
N GLN A 297 11.60 -4.52 -4.88
CA GLN A 297 12.21 -5.80 -4.50
C GLN A 297 12.63 -5.79 -3.03
N ILE A 298 13.27 -4.72 -2.58
CA ILE A 298 13.64 -4.54 -1.17
C ILE A 298 12.39 -4.59 -0.28
N GLU A 299 11.33 -3.89 -0.68
CA GLU A 299 10.07 -3.84 0.04
C GLU A 299 9.34 -5.19 0.05
N LYS A 300 9.38 -5.95 -1.04
CA LYS A 300 8.83 -7.33 -1.10
C LYS A 300 9.56 -8.24 -0.12
N TYR A 301 10.89 -8.18 -0.09
CA TYR A 301 11.67 -8.95 0.86
C TYR A 301 11.30 -8.60 2.31
N ARG A 302 11.28 -7.30 2.66
CA ARG A 302 10.90 -6.84 4.01
C ARG A 302 9.50 -7.25 4.41
N ARG A 303 8.56 -7.17 3.45
CA ARG A 303 7.21 -7.68 3.67
C ARG A 303 7.22 -9.18 3.98
N GLY A 304 8.01 -9.96 3.25
CA GLY A 304 8.14 -11.41 3.47
C GLY A 304 8.69 -11.73 4.85
N VAL A 305 9.72 -10.99 5.31
CA VAL A 305 10.26 -11.12 6.67
C VAL A 305 9.18 -10.78 7.71
N LEU A 306 8.54 -9.63 7.58
CA LEU A 306 7.49 -9.21 8.52
C LEU A 306 6.30 -10.17 8.54
N ASP A 307 5.87 -10.70 7.38
CA ASP A 307 4.78 -11.68 7.30
C ASP A 307 5.15 -12.97 8.04
N ARG A 308 6.36 -13.47 7.85
CA ARG A 308 6.86 -14.66 8.57
C ARG A 308 6.88 -14.42 10.07
N ASP A 309 7.51 -13.33 10.51
CA ASP A 309 7.68 -13.03 11.93
C ASP A 309 6.33 -12.84 12.64
N LEU A 310 5.37 -12.17 11.98
CA LEU A 310 4.02 -12.00 12.50
C LEU A 310 3.22 -13.31 12.53
N ARG A 311 3.44 -14.23 11.57
CA ARG A 311 2.78 -15.55 11.56
C ARG A 311 3.34 -16.48 12.65
N GLU A 312 4.55 -16.26 13.14
CA GLU A 312 5.14 -16.99 14.26
C GLU A 312 4.54 -16.57 15.62
N LEU A 313 3.92 -15.39 15.72
CA LEU A 313 3.22 -14.97 16.92
C LEU A 313 2.02 -15.89 17.22
N ALA A 314 1.59 -15.89 18.49
CA ALA A 314 0.40 -16.65 18.90
C ALA A 314 -0.83 -16.26 18.04
N PRO A 315 -1.73 -17.21 17.69
CA PRO A 315 -2.93 -16.91 16.92
C PRO A 315 -3.83 -15.81 17.52
N SER A 316 -3.77 -15.63 18.83
CA SER A 316 -4.49 -14.59 19.57
C SER A 316 -3.75 -13.26 19.65
N ASP A 317 -2.51 -13.16 19.15
CA ASP A 317 -1.77 -11.89 19.13
C ASP A 317 -2.44 -10.91 18.17
N PHE A 318 -2.77 -9.74 18.69
CA PHE A 318 -3.54 -8.75 17.94
C PHE A 318 -2.79 -8.17 16.73
N ARG A 319 -1.46 -8.11 16.79
CA ARG A 319 -0.60 -7.68 15.67
C ARG A 319 -0.70 -8.65 14.50
N ARG A 320 -0.64 -9.96 14.80
CA ARG A 320 -0.86 -11.03 13.81
C ARG A 320 -2.26 -10.95 13.22
N ILE A 321 -3.29 -10.82 14.05
CA ILE A 321 -4.68 -10.71 13.62
C ILE A 321 -4.85 -9.50 12.68
N ALA A 322 -4.36 -8.33 13.07
CA ALA A 322 -4.45 -7.13 12.27
C ALA A 322 -3.71 -7.23 10.93
N TRP A 323 -2.58 -7.93 10.90
CA TRP A 323 -1.82 -8.16 9.67
C TRP A 323 -2.52 -9.09 8.70
N LEU A 324 -3.02 -10.22 9.20
CA LEU A 324 -3.67 -11.25 8.39
C LEU A 324 -5.04 -10.81 7.86
N ASN A 325 -5.69 -9.86 8.51
CA ASN A 325 -6.99 -9.32 8.11
C ASN A 325 -6.87 -7.92 7.49
N CYS A 326 -5.89 -7.75 6.59
CA CYS A 326 -5.66 -6.51 5.87
C CYS A 326 -5.66 -6.78 4.36
N ASN A 327 -6.48 -6.04 3.61
CA ASN A 327 -6.53 -6.07 2.15
C ASN A 327 -6.59 -4.65 1.55
N ALA A 328 -6.93 -4.53 0.27
CA ALA A 328 -6.97 -3.24 -0.41
C ALA A 328 -7.95 -2.26 0.24
N THR A 329 -9.10 -2.75 0.69
CA THR A 329 -10.15 -1.94 1.33
C THR A 329 -9.70 -1.43 2.70
N SER A 330 -9.09 -2.28 3.53
CA SER A 330 -8.65 -1.90 4.89
C SER A 330 -7.58 -0.81 4.97
N ARG A 331 -6.89 -0.51 3.89
CA ARG A 331 -5.79 0.48 3.85
C ARG A 331 -6.14 1.80 3.15
N VAL A 332 -7.36 1.93 2.67
CA VAL A 332 -7.79 3.13 1.90
C VAL A 332 -7.64 4.40 2.71
N TRP A 333 -7.97 4.36 4.01
CA TRP A 333 -7.87 5.50 4.91
C TRP A 333 -6.46 6.13 5.00
N LEU A 334 -5.40 5.34 4.68
CA LEU A 334 -4.01 5.82 4.66
C LEU A 334 -3.71 6.83 3.54
N VAL A 335 -4.49 6.81 2.46
CA VAL A 335 -4.20 7.58 1.25
C VAL A 335 -5.33 8.53 0.85
N VAL A 336 -6.43 8.49 1.58
CA VAL A 336 -7.59 9.36 1.34
C VAL A 336 -7.29 10.75 1.86
N LEU A 337 -7.38 11.74 0.96
CA LEU A 337 -7.36 13.15 1.37
C LEU A 337 -8.64 13.43 2.15
N PRO A 338 -8.53 13.99 3.36
CA PRO A 338 -9.70 14.37 4.13
C PRO A 338 -10.49 15.46 3.38
N ASP A 339 -11.77 15.25 3.29
CA ASP A 339 -12.73 16.22 2.82
C ASP A 339 -13.94 16.22 3.77
N ARG A 340 -14.92 17.06 3.51
CA ARG A 340 -16.06 17.25 4.41
C ARG A 340 -16.82 15.96 4.73
N ASP A 341 -16.81 14.99 3.81
CA ASP A 341 -17.63 13.79 3.88
C ASP A 341 -16.85 12.57 4.40
N ASN A 342 -15.50 12.61 4.37
CA ASN A 342 -14.64 11.48 4.74
C ASN A 342 -13.56 11.83 5.78
N GLU A 343 -13.60 13.00 6.39
CA GLU A 343 -12.67 13.39 7.43
C GLU A 343 -12.97 12.65 8.73
N LEU A 344 -11.96 11.92 9.21
CA LEU A 344 -11.99 11.31 10.54
C LEU A 344 -11.60 12.34 11.58
N THR A 345 -12.31 12.40 12.69
CA THR A 345 -11.86 13.16 13.84
C THR A 345 -10.54 12.60 14.38
N ASN A 346 -9.77 13.41 15.08
CA ASN A 346 -8.48 12.96 15.61
C ASN A 346 -8.57 11.68 16.47
N PRO A 347 -9.57 11.50 17.36
CA PRO A 347 -9.75 10.24 18.10
C PRO A 347 -10.11 9.07 17.18
N GLU A 348 -10.99 9.25 16.19
CA GLU A 348 -11.36 8.19 15.24
C GLU A 348 -10.15 7.75 14.42
N PHE A 349 -9.34 8.70 13.94
CA PHE A 349 -8.11 8.38 13.22
C PHE A 349 -7.13 7.58 14.08
N ALA A 350 -6.97 7.94 15.35
CA ALA A 350 -6.12 7.20 16.28
C ALA A 350 -6.62 5.76 16.52
N GLU A 351 -7.94 5.55 16.63
CA GLU A 351 -8.54 4.23 16.77
C GLU A 351 -8.33 3.36 15.52
N VAL A 352 -8.56 3.93 14.33
CA VAL A 352 -8.34 3.23 13.06
C VAL A 352 -6.87 2.85 12.90
N ALA A 353 -5.95 3.78 13.22
CA ALA A 353 -4.52 3.55 13.17
C ALA A 353 -4.08 2.45 14.15
N ALA A 354 -4.51 2.52 15.41
CA ALA A 354 -4.18 1.50 16.40
C ALA A 354 -4.64 0.12 15.94
N ARG A 355 -5.87 0.00 15.47
CA ARG A 355 -6.42 -1.25 14.95
C ARG A 355 -5.65 -1.77 13.74
N TYR A 356 -5.34 -0.89 12.79
CA TYR A 356 -4.59 -1.24 11.60
C TYR A 356 -3.20 -1.78 11.93
N PHE A 357 -2.46 -1.11 12.81
CA PHE A 357 -1.10 -1.53 13.20
C PHE A 357 -1.07 -2.66 14.23
N GLY A 358 -2.21 -3.07 14.77
CA GLY A 358 -2.29 -4.11 15.79
C GLY A 358 -1.93 -3.64 17.20
N ALA A 359 -2.06 -2.34 17.45
CA ALA A 359 -1.85 -1.72 18.76
C ALA A 359 -3.13 -1.72 19.61
N PRO A 360 -3.01 -1.55 20.93
CA PRO A 360 -4.15 -1.35 21.80
C PRO A 360 -5.00 -0.13 21.38
N SER A 361 -6.33 -0.27 21.46
CA SER A 361 -7.25 0.83 21.21
C SER A 361 -7.05 1.94 22.26
N PRO A 362 -6.83 3.21 21.86
CA PRO A 362 -6.69 4.32 22.80
C PRO A 362 -7.87 4.45 23.77
N ALA A 363 -9.10 4.36 23.25
CA ALA A 363 -10.31 4.47 24.09
C ALA A 363 -10.47 3.27 25.04
N CYS A 364 -10.26 2.05 24.54
CA CYS A 364 -10.36 0.85 25.38
C CYS A 364 -9.21 0.77 26.40
N SER A 365 -8.02 1.23 26.05
CA SER A 365 -6.90 1.29 26.98
C SER A 365 -7.16 2.26 28.14
N ALA A 366 -7.77 3.41 27.86
CA ALA A 366 -8.17 4.38 28.88
C ALA A 366 -9.24 3.82 29.85
N ALA A 367 -10.13 2.96 29.36
CA ALA A 367 -11.21 2.33 30.14
C ALA A 367 -10.89 0.88 30.56
N ARG A 368 -9.65 0.43 30.42
CA ARG A 368 -9.26 -0.96 30.70
C ARG A 368 -9.64 -1.40 32.11
N GLY A 369 -10.31 -2.53 32.20
CA GLY A 369 -10.78 -3.07 33.46
C GLY A 369 -12.08 -2.48 33.99
N GLU A 370 -12.62 -1.44 33.37
CA GLU A 370 -13.95 -0.94 33.74
C GLU A 370 -15.02 -1.95 33.39
N ARG A 371 -16.05 -2.02 34.25
CA ARG A 371 -17.19 -2.91 34.05
C ARG A 371 -18.25 -2.21 33.22
N PHE A 372 -18.77 -2.89 32.22
CA PHE A 372 -19.84 -2.34 31.39
C PHE A 372 -20.95 -3.37 31.11
N GLY A 373 -22.12 -2.85 30.85
CA GLY A 373 -23.31 -3.65 30.52
C GLY A 373 -23.87 -4.42 31.72
N ARG A 374 -25.13 -4.82 31.60
CA ARG A 374 -25.70 -5.80 32.50
C ARG A 374 -25.36 -7.19 31.97
N GLY A 375 -24.81 -8.05 32.81
CA GLY A 375 -24.56 -9.44 32.47
C GLY A 375 -25.80 -10.08 31.80
N HIS A 376 -25.61 -10.78 30.70
CA HIS A 376 -26.72 -11.45 30.02
C HIS A 376 -27.29 -12.52 30.96
N ARG A 377 -28.55 -12.39 31.41
CA ARG A 377 -29.26 -13.32 32.29
C ARG A 377 -28.53 -13.67 33.61
N GLY A 378 -27.94 -12.65 34.29
CA GLY A 378 -27.34 -12.84 35.60
C GLY A 378 -25.89 -13.32 35.62
N GLY A 379 -25.20 -13.24 34.46
CA GLY A 379 -23.74 -13.44 34.39
C GLY A 379 -22.96 -12.22 34.93
N ASP A 380 -21.69 -12.44 35.21
CA ASP A 380 -20.77 -11.39 35.66
C ASP A 380 -20.70 -10.23 34.68
N PRO A 381 -20.58 -8.99 35.16
CA PRO A 381 -20.38 -7.83 34.29
C PRO A 381 -19.10 -8.00 33.47
N ARG A 382 -19.19 -7.65 32.19
CA ARG A 382 -18.04 -7.71 31.29
C ARG A 382 -17.08 -6.58 31.60
N THR A 383 -15.79 -6.84 31.42
CA THR A 383 -14.74 -5.84 31.59
C THR A 383 -14.21 -5.41 30.23
N VAL A 384 -13.85 -4.14 30.12
CA VAL A 384 -13.19 -3.59 28.92
C VAL A 384 -11.77 -4.17 28.81
N ASP A 385 -11.48 -4.81 27.68
CA ASP A 385 -10.13 -5.23 27.30
C ASP A 385 -9.45 -4.13 26.44
N GLU A 386 -8.13 -4.13 26.41
CA GLU A 386 -7.36 -3.08 25.73
C GLU A 386 -7.52 -3.03 24.22
N TYR A 387 -7.95 -4.12 23.58
CA TYR A 387 -8.16 -4.19 22.13
C TYR A 387 -9.62 -4.00 21.72
N GLY A 388 -10.54 -3.98 22.69
CA GLY A 388 -11.95 -3.79 22.46
C GLY A 388 -12.72 -5.04 21.99
N PHE A 389 -12.17 -6.25 22.11
CA PHE A 389 -12.88 -7.49 21.76
C PHE A 389 -14.19 -7.63 22.54
N THR A 390 -14.14 -7.37 23.83
CA THR A 390 -15.30 -7.51 24.72
C THR A 390 -16.37 -6.47 24.41
N VAL A 391 -15.96 -5.19 24.21
CA VAL A 391 -16.89 -4.10 23.89
C VAL A 391 -17.57 -4.35 22.54
N ASN A 392 -16.80 -4.69 21.52
CA ASN A 392 -17.32 -4.92 20.17
C ASN A 392 -18.15 -6.21 20.04
N SER A 393 -18.02 -7.16 20.99
CA SER A 393 -18.82 -8.38 20.99
C SER A 393 -20.24 -8.22 21.52
N VAL A 394 -20.59 -7.05 22.09
CA VAL A 394 -21.90 -6.77 22.67
C VAL A 394 -22.85 -6.20 21.62
N SER A 395 -23.92 -6.95 21.32
CA SER A 395 -24.93 -6.53 20.33
C SER A 395 -25.87 -5.40 20.81
N SER A 396 -25.89 -5.14 22.12
CA SER A 396 -26.83 -4.20 22.76
C SER A 396 -26.13 -2.94 23.29
N VAL A 397 -25.16 -2.43 22.57
CA VAL A 397 -24.55 -1.13 22.90
C VAL A 397 -25.62 -0.04 22.70
N PRO A 398 -25.77 0.93 23.65
CA PRO A 398 -26.63 2.08 23.43
C PRO A 398 -26.27 2.80 22.12
N GLY A 399 -27.28 3.07 21.29
CA GLY A 399 -27.07 3.63 19.94
C GLY A 399 -27.14 2.62 18.79
N GLY A 400 -27.42 1.34 19.07
CA GLY A 400 -27.71 0.34 18.03
C GLY A 400 -26.52 -0.09 17.18
N GLY A 401 -25.30 0.04 17.70
CA GLY A 401 -23.98 -0.06 17.02
C GLY A 401 -23.89 -0.92 15.76
N TRP A 402 -24.30 -2.19 15.82
CA TRP A 402 -24.15 -3.08 14.65
C TRP A 402 -25.21 -2.87 13.58
N ALA A 403 -26.47 -2.66 13.99
CA ALA A 403 -27.54 -2.38 13.04
C ALA A 403 -27.29 -1.02 12.36
N CYS A 404 -26.84 -0.04 13.13
CA CYS A 404 -26.49 1.29 12.61
C CYS A 404 -25.34 1.21 11.59
N LEU A 405 -24.27 0.48 11.91
CA LEU A 405 -23.14 0.27 11.00
C LEU A 405 -23.57 -0.45 9.71
N HIS A 406 -24.37 -1.52 9.85
CA HIS A 406 -24.91 -2.24 8.69
C HIS A 406 -25.73 -1.31 7.80
N ASP A 407 -26.63 -0.51 8.37
CA ASP A 407 -27.49 0.39 7.62
C ASP A 407 -26.73 1.55 6.99
N GLN A 408 -25.70 2.06 7.65
CA GLN A 408 -24.79 3.07 7.06
C GLN A 408 -24.08 2.51 5.84
N ILE A 409 -23.40 1.37 5.96
CA ILE A 409 -22.71 0.73 4.82
C ILE A 409 -23.69 0.44 3.69
N LYS A 410 -24.90 -0.08 4.02
CA LYS A 410 -25.94 -0.34 3.03
C LYS A 410 -26.34 0.94 2.25
N ASN A 411 -26.52 2.04 2.95
CA ASN A 411 -26.92 3.30 2.34
C ASN A 411 -25.81 3.88 1.45
N GLU A 412 -24.55 3.86 1.92
CA GLU A 412 -23.39 4.30 1.14
C GLU A 412 -23.20 3.46 -0.13
N MET A 413 -23.32 2.15 -0.02
CA MET A 413 -23.25 1.27 -1.19
C MET A 413 -24.38 1.54 -2.18
N ALA A 414 -25.61 1.77 -1.70
CA ALA A 414 -26.73 2.13 -2.56
C ALA A 414 -26.52 3.48 -3.28
N SER A 415 -25.93 4.46 -2.59
CA SER A 415 -25.55 5.74 -3.17
C SER A 415 -24.49 5.57 -4.26
N SER A 416 -23.41 4.87 -3.95
CA SER A 416 -22.34 4.55 -4.88
C SER A 416 -22.84 3.83 -6.14
N CYS A 417 -23.74 2.86 -6.00
CA CYS A 417 -24.37 2.20 -7.15
C CYS A 417 -25.08 3.20 -8.06
N ARG A 418 -25.89 4.10 -7.49
CA ARG A 418 -26.65 5.10 -8.26
C ARG A 418 -25.73 6.12 -8.91
N GLU A 419 -24.69 6.56 -8.22
CA GLU A 419 -23.66 7.46 -8.75
C GLU A 419 -22.95 6.86 -9.96
N MET A 420 -22.70 5.54 -9.95
CA MET A 420 -22.14 4.82 -11.09
C MET A 420 -23.19 4.48 -12.18
N GLY A 421 -24.38 5.09 -12.10
CA GLY A 421 -25.43 4.92 -13.10
C GLY A 421 -26.13 3.57 -13.06
N GLN A 422 -26.05 2.85 -11.92
CA GLN A 422 -26.70 1.55 -11.78
C GLN A 422 -28.03 1.66 -11.02
N GLU A 423 -29.06 1.00 -11.55
CA GLU A 423 -30.32 0.83 -10.84
C GLU A 423 -30.15 -0.24 -9.75
N VAL A 424 -30.34 0.16 -8.50
CA VAL A 424 -30.30 -0.74 -7.34
C VAL A 424 -31.60 -0.66 -6.55
N SER A 425 -32.18 -1.81 -6.28
CA SER A 425 -33.28 -1.97 -5.35
C SER A 425 -32.74 -2.39 -3.99
N VAL A 426 -33.16 -1.71 -2.93
CA VAL A 426 -32.72 -1.97 -1.55
C VAL A 426 -33.84 -2.66 -0.81
N GLU A 427 -33.53 -3.68 0.01
CA GLU A 427 -34.46 -4.46 0.82
C GLU A 427 -35.68 -4.95 0.02
N VAL A 428 -35.41 -5.82 -0.96
CA VAL A 428 -36.46 -6.29 -1.87
C VAL A 428 -37.39 -7.27 -1.14
N HIS A 429 -38.37 -6.73 -0.48
CA HIS A 429 -39.40 -7.49 0.19
C HIS A 429 -40.28 -8.24 -0.82
N ASN A 430 -40.79 -9.41 -0.40
CA ASN A 430 -41.74 -10.20 -1.18
C ASN A 430 -41.25 -10.70 -2.55
N LEU A 431 -39.93 -10.71 -2.80
CA LEU A 431 -39.35 -11.17 -4.06
C LEU A 431 -39.85 -12.57 -4.47
N PHE A 432 -40.06 -13.46 -3.51
CA PHE A 432 -40.48 -14.84 -3.71
C PHE A 432 -41.97 -15.08 -3.39
N SER A 433 -42.73 -14.08 -2.96
CA SER A 433 -44.08 -14.22 -2.50
C SER A 433 -45.04 -14.81 -3.55
N HIS A 434 -44.77 -14.54 -4.82
CA HIS A 434 -45.58 -15.03 -5.94
C HIS A 434 -45.44 -16.55 -6.17
N LEU A 435 -44.39 -17.16 -5.65
CA LEU A 435 -44.10 -18.60 -5.78
C LEU A 435 -44.78 -19.43 -4.70
N ILE A 436 -45.24 -18.80 -3.61
CA ILE A 436 -45.91 -19.47 -2.52
C ILE A 436 -47.39 -19.59 -2.87
N PRO A 437 -47.99 -20.80 -2.77
CA PRO A 437 -49.41 -21.04 -3.06
C PRO A 437 -50.31 -20.09 -2.31
N GLN A 438 -51.42 -19.68 -2.94
CA GLN A 438 -52.42 -18.84 -2.27
C GLN A 438 -53.07 -19.58 -1.10
N GLY A 439 -53.25 -18.88 0.03
CA GLY A 439 -53.85 -19.46 1.21
C GLY A 439 -53.24 -18.94 2.51
N PRO A 440 -53.59 -19.58 3.65
CA PRO A 440 -53.07 -19.18 4.96
C PRO A 440 -51.54 -19.16 5.05
N GLY A 441 -50.87 -20.08 4.36
CA GLY A 441 -49.42 -20.15 4.29
C GLY A 441 -48.78 -18.89 3.67
N ARG A 442 -49.36 -18.33 2.60
CA ARG A 442 -48.90 -17.08 1.98
C ARG A 442 -49.09 -15.88 2.92
N VAL A 443 -50.18 -15.84 3.68
CA VAL A 443 -50.40 -14.78 4.67
C VAL A 443 -49.35 -14.88 5.78
N ALA A 444 -49.16 -16.06 6.34
CA ALA A 444 -48.18 -16.32 7.38
C ALA A 444 -46.75 -16.00 6.89
N TRP A 445 -46.40 -16.35 5.65
CA TRP A 445 -45.09 -16.03 5.06
C TRP A 445 -44.92 -14.52 4.86
N ARG A 446 -45.95 -13.79 4.41
CA ARG A 446 -45.89 -12.32 4.29
C ARG A 446 -45.67 -11.65 5.64
N ASP A 447 -46.32 -12.11 6.69
CA ASP A 447 -46.12 -11.58 8.04
C ASP A 447 -44.71 -11.85 8.57
N LEU A 448 -44.14 -13.01 8.24
CA LEU A 448 -42.76 -13.35 8.58
C LEU A 448 -41.73 -12.61 7.70
N SER A 449 -42.00 -12.43 6.42
CA SER A 449 -41.10 -11.75 5.49
C SER A 449 -41.02 -10.25 5.74
N SER A 450 -42.04 -9.67 6.39
CA SER A 450 -41.98 -8.27 6.86
C SER A 450 -40.98 -8.09 8.02
N ARG A 451 -40.61 -9.17 8.69
CA ARG A 451 -39.60 -9.21 9.75
C ARG A 451 -38.32 -9.72 9.13
N THR A 452 -37.39 -8.83 8.82
CA THR A 452 -36.09 -9.08 8.15
C THR A 452 -35.31 -10.29 8.69
N ARG A 453 -35.65 -10.82 9.84
CA ARG A 453 -35.02 -11.97 10.50
C ARG A 453 -35.30 -13.32 9.85
N TRP A 454 -36.45 -13.47 9.14
CA TRP A 454 -36.94 -14.77 8.71
C TRP A 454 -37.22 -14.87 7.22
N GLY A 455 -37.26 -13.74 6.51
CA GLY A 455 -37.56 -13.70 5.09
C GLY A 455 -36.30 -13.83 4.22
N LEU A 456 -36.49 -14.28 2.98
CA LEU A 456 -35.51 -14.15 1.92
C LEU A 456 -35.58 -12.72 1.36
N VAL A 457 -35.08 -11.77 2.12
CA VAL A 457 -35.04 -10.34 1.74
C VAL A 457 -33.58 -9.97 1.50
N PRO A 458 -33.14 -9.89 0.24
CA PRO A 458 -31.79 -9.45 -0.06
C PRO A 458 -31.63 -7.97 0.28
N ASP A 459 -30.47 -7.60 0.81
CA ASP A 459 -30.15 -6.19 1.08
C ASP A 459 -30.15 -5.38 -0.21
N PHE A 460 -29.68 -5.98 -1.33
CA PHE A 460 -29.75 -5.35 -2.65
C PHE A 460 -30.16 -6.34 -3.74
N ALA A 461 -30.77 -5.79 -4.80
CA ALA A 461 -30.98 -6.48 -6.06
C ALA A 461 -30.65 -5.53 -7.21
N MET A 462 -29.81 -5.96 -8.14
CA MET A 462 -29.36 -5.12 -9.25
C MET A 462 -28.94 -5.93 -10.48
N ARG A 463 -28.94 -5.26 -11.63
CA ARG A 463 -28.39 -5.79 -12.87
C ARG A 463 -27.00 -5.22 -13.09
N ILE A 464 -25.99 -6.08 -13.11
CA ILE A 464 -24.61 -5.67 -13.30
C ILE A 464 -23.79 -6.79 -13.93
N ARG A 465 -22.62 -6.46 -14.49
CA ARG A 465 -21.62 -7.43 -14.95
C ARG A 465 -20.60 -7.64 -13.85
N LEU A 466 -20.52 -8.84 -13.27
CA LEU A 466 -19.51 -9.19 -12.28
C LEU A 466 -18.49 -10.17 -12.86
N GLY A 467 -17.20 -9.96 -12.58
CA GLY A 467 -16.13 -10.90 -12.90
C GLY A 467 -15.97 -11.24 -14.39
N GLY A 468 -16.36 -10.33 -15.29
CA GLY A 468 -16.30 -10.57 -16.74
C GLY A 468 -17.48 -11.35 -17.33
N ASP A 469 -18.43 -11.79 -16.49
CA ASP A 469 -19.67 -12.43 -16.91
C ASP A 469 -20.60 -11.46 -17.70
N PRO A 470 -21.56 -11.94 -18.51
CA PRO A 470 -22.57 -11.08 -19.11
C PRO A 470 -23.40 -10.37 -18.02
N VAL A 471 -24.06 -9.26 -18.37
CA VAL A 471 -24.95 -8.54 -17.45
C VAL A 471 -26.06 -9.46 -16.97
N LYS A 472 -26.13 -9.68 -15.68
CA LYS A 472 -27.10 -10.54 -15.01
C LYS A 472 -27.76 -9.83 -13.84
N PHE A 473 -28.84 -10.42 -13.34
CA PHE A 473 -29.51 -9.94 -12.15
C PHE A 473 -28.96 -10.66 -10.91
N TYR A 474 -28.36 -9.91 -10.01
CA TYR A 474 -27.75 -10.43 -8.79
C TYR A 474 -28.56 -10.03 -7.55
N LEU A 475 -28.59 -10.93 -6.59
CA LEU A 475 -29.00 -10.67 -5.22
C LEU A 475 -27.74 -10.50 -4.36
N LEU A 476 -27.63 -9.40 -3.64
CA LEU A 476 -26.46 -9.08 -2.82
C LEU A 476 -26.90 -9.03 -1.36
N GLU A 477 -26.14 -9.68 -0.51
CA GLU A 477 -26.41 -9.76 0.93
C GLU A 477 -25.26 -9.18 1.73
N LEU A 478 -25.50 -8.09 2.43
CA LEU A 478 -24.52 -7.41 3.26
C LEU A 478 -24.43 -8.04 4.64
N LYS A 479 -23.22 -8.28 5.10
CA LYS A 479 -22.92 -8.69 6.48
C LYS A 479 -21.71 -7.98 7.01
N CYS A 480 -21.72 -7.63 8.29
CA CYS A 480 -20.59 -7.09 9.01
C CYS A 480 -20.12 -8.09 10.06
N ILE A 481 -18.82 -8.32 10.13
CA ILE A 481 -18.18 -9.09 11.20
C ILE A 481 -17.64 -8.11 12.23
N HIS A 482 -18.09 -8.25 13.47
CA HIS A 482 -17.55 -7.43 14.57
C HIS A 482 -16.25 -8.01 15.12
N LEU A 483 -15.46 -7.15 15.73
CA LEU A 483 -14.24 -7.56 16.42
C LEU A 483 -14.59 -8.43 17.63
N SER A 484 -14.32 -9.71 17.53
CA SER A 484 -14.47 -10.66 18.63
C SER A 484 -13.48 -11.81 18.50
N ALA A 485 -13.09 -12.37 19.63
CA ALA A 485 -12.19 -13.52 19.65
C ALA A 485 -12.78 -14.76 18.92
N ALA A 486 -14.12 -14.89 18.89
CA ALA A 486 -14.79 -15.98 18.18
C ALA A 486 -14.56 -15.94 16.67
N TRP A 487 -14.48 -14.76 16.08
CA TRP A 487 -14.18 -14.60 14.65
C TRP A 487 -12.68 -14.54 14.37
N TYR A 488 -11.92 -13.85 15.22
CA TYR A 488 -10.50 -13.55 15.04
C TYR A 488 -9.67 -14.24 16.12
N GLY A 489 -8.76 -15.10 15.73
CA GLY A 489 -7.77 -15.70 16.61
C GLY A 489 -8.18 -16.96 17.36
N GLN A 490 -9.49 -17.30 17.52
CA GLN A 490 -9.93 -18.53 18.23
C GLN A 490 -10.53 -19.62 17.32
N ASP A 491 -10.95 -19.27 16.12
CA ASP A 491 -11.54 -20.23 15.19
C ASP A 491 -10.49 -21.16 14.58
N ALA A 492 -10.51 -22.44 14.95
CA ALA A 492 -9.56 -23.44 14.47
C ALA A 492 -9.62 -23.64 12.93
N GLY A 493 -10.75 -23.34 12.30
CA GLY A 493 -10.88 -23.36 10.84
C GLY A 493 -10.13 -22.21 10.20
N CYS A 494 -10.28 -20.99 10.73
CA CYS A 494 -9.54 -19.82 10.28
C CYS A 494 -8.03 -20.02 10.47
N GLN A 495 -7.60 -20.47 11.64
CA GLN A 495 -6.17 -20.72 11.93
C GLN A 495 -5.53 -21.71 10.94
N ARG A 496 -6.26 -22.78 10.55
CA ARG A 496 -5.75 -23.75 9.55
C ARG A 496 -5.58 -23.13 8.17
N GLU A 497 -6.49 -22.28 7.74
CA GLU A 497 -6.38 -21.61 6.44
C GLU A 497 -5.30 -20.51 6.45
N GLU A 498 -5.16 -19.81 7.56
CA GLU A 498 -4.08 -18.84 7.80
C GLU A 498 -2.69 -19.51 7.79
N ALA A 499 -2.56 -20.69 8.39
CA ALA A 499 -1.34 -21.48 8.36
C ALA A 499 -0.99 -21.96 6.93
N ARG A 500 -1.96 -22.02 6.02
CA ARG A 500 -1.76 -22.29 4.60
C ARG A 500 -1.44 -21.01 3.79
N GLY A 501 -1.17 -19.91 4.44
CA GLY A 501 -0.80 -18.65 3.81
C GLY A 501 -1.95 -17.73 3.42
N LYS A 502 -3.21 -18.09 3.71
CA LYS A 502 -4.36 -17.25 3.39
C LYS A 502 -4.48 -16.05 4.34
N SER A 503 -5.06 -14.98 3.84
CA SER A 503 -5.42 -13.77 4.58
C SER A 503 -6.92 -13.49 4.47
N CYS A 504 -7.46 -12.63 5.33
CA CYS A 504 -8.88 -12.23 5.37
C CYS A 504 -9.84 -13.43 5.49
N VAL A 505 -9.38 -14.51 6.13
CA VAL A 505 -10.14 -15.78 6.23
C VAL A 505 -11.49 -15.62 6.92
N PRO A 506 -11.67 -14.80 7.98
CA PRO A 506 -12.96 -14.61 8.63
C PRO A 506 -14.05 -14.09 7.68
N VAL A 507 -13.75 -13.05 6.88
CA VAL A 507 -14.76 -12.49 5.93
C VAL A 507 -15.09 -13.48 4.82
N GLU A 508 -14.11 -14.23 4.29
CA GLU A 508 -14.34 -15.24 3.27
C GLU A 508 -15.14 -16.45 3.80
N LYS A 509 -14.85 -16.87 5.04
CA LYS A 509 -15.63 -17.92 5.70
C LYS A 509 -17.07 -17.48 5.93
N ARG A 510 -17.28 -16.23 6.38
CA ARG A 510 -18.63 -15.67 6.55
C ARG A 510 -19.35 -15.55 5.22
N ALA A 511 -18.67 -15.12 4.16
CA ALA A 511 -19.24 -15.03 2.81
C ALA A 511 -19.77 -16.39 2.33
N LYS A 512 -18.98 -17.45 2.48
CA LYS A 512 -19.41 -18.81 2.16
C LYS A 512 -20.61 -19.26 2.99
N ALA A 513 -20.64 -18.93 4.29
CA ALA A 513 -21.75 -19.28 5.17
C ALA A 513 -23.04 -18.54 4.76
N VAL A 514 -22.97 -17.27 4.40
CA VAL A 514 -24.12 -16.48 3.92
C VAL A 514 -24.76 -17.09 2.68
N ALA A 515 -23.95 -17.48 1.70
CA ALA A 515 -24.46 -18.13 0.49
C ALA A 515 -25.21 -19.44 0.81
N ALA A 516 -24.66 -20.27 1.72
CA ALA A 516 -25.29 -21.50 2.17
C ALA A 516 -26.58 -21.25 2.98
N GLU A 517 -26.57 -20.22 3.83
CA GLU A 517 -27.75 -19.82 4.62
C GLU A 517 -28.92 -19.41 3.71
N TYR A 518 -28.68 -18.74 2.61
CA TYR A 518 -29.72 -18.38 1.63
C TYR A 518 -30.36 -19.60 0.99
N VAL A 519 -29.55 -20.56 0.55
CA VAL A 519 -30.08 -21.83 0.00
C VAL A 519 -30.90 -22.59 1.05
N LYS A 520 -30.37 -22.69 2.26
CA LYS A 520 -31.10 -23.35 3.38
C LYS A 520 -32.44 -22.68 3.68
N LYS A 521 -32.46 -21.34 3.75
CA LYS A 521 -33.73 -20.60 3.96
C LYS A 521 -34.71 -20.80 2.81
N ALA A 522 -34.24 -20.88 1.57
CA ALA A 522 -35.12 -21.18 0.44
C ALA A 522 -35.72 -22.56 0.55
N GLN A 523 -34.93 -23.59 0.90
CA GLN A 523 -35.38 -24.96 1.13
C GLN A 523 -36.39 -25.04 2.29
N GLU A 524 -36.10 -24.38 3.42
CA GLU A 524 -37.03 -24.31 4.55
C GLU A 524 -38.35 -23.63 4.16
N THR A 525 -38.29 -22.58 3.34
CA THR A 525 -39.50 -21.91 2.82
C THR A 525 -40.31 -22.83 1.91
N ASP A 526 -39.65 -23.55 1.00
CA ASP A 526 -40.30 -24.52 0.11
C ASP A 526 -40.94 -25.65 0.87
N GLN A 527 -40.24 -26.22 1.85
CA GLN A 527 -40.81 -27.29 2.70
C GLN A 527 -41.99 -26.81 3.54
N THR A 528 -41.89 -25.63 4.12
CA THR A 528 -42.91 -25.13 5.05
C THR A 528 -44.17 -24.61 4.33
N TYR A 529 -43.98 -23.94 3.18
CA TYR A 529 -45.06 -23.17 2.54
C TYR A 529 -45.46 -23.67 1.15
N CYS A 530 -44.58 -24.40 0.46
CA CYS A 530 -44.85 -24.92 -0.88
C CYS A 530 -45.16 -26.44 -0.88
N GLY A 531 -44.99 -27.13 0.25
CA GLY A 531 -45.22 -28.57 0.36
C GLY A 531 -44.14 -29.43 -0.30
N THR A 532 -42.95 -28.89 -0.55
CA THR A 532 -41.84 -29.62 -1.16
C THR A 532 -41.25 -30.63 -0.19
N ALA A 533 -40.99 -31.84 -0.65
CA ALA A 533 -40.41 -32.88 0.19
C ALA A 533 -38.93 -32.57 0.54
N PRO A 534 -38.43 -33.02 1.71
CA PRO A 534 -37.03 -32.85 2.07
C PRO A 534 -36.09 -33.43 1.01
N GLY A 535 -35.15 -32.64 0.53
CA GLY A 535 -34.17 -33.02 -0.50
C GLY A 535 -34.60 -32.74 -1.95
N GLU A 536 -35.85 -32.34 -2.17
CA GLU A 536 -36.31 -31.87 -3.47
C GLU A 536 -36.12 -30.36 -3.63
N ILE A 537 -35.88 -29.92 -4.87
CA ILE A 537 -35.77 -28.50 -5.20
C ILE A 537 -37.17 -27.94 -5.40
N GLY A 538 -37.60 -27.07 -4.48
CA GLY A 538 -38.87 -26.37 -4.58
C GLY A 538 -38.82 -25.10 -5.44
N PRO A 539 -39.98 -24.43 -5.63
CA PRO A 539 -40.09 -23.27 -6.51
C PRO A 539 -39.25 -22.07 -6.03
N VAL A 540 -39.09 -21.87 -4.73
CA VAL A 540 -38.29 -20.76 -4.18
C VAL A 540 -36.82 -21.02 -4.36
N GLU A 541 -36.33 -22.23 -4.08
CA GLU A 541 -34.97 -22.63 -4.32
C GLU A 541 -34.62 -22.60 -5.81
N ALA A 542 -35.50 -23.11 -6.67
CA ALA A 542 -35.32 -23.07 -8.13
C ALA A 542 -35.20 -21.62 -8.63
N LYS A 543 -36.03 -20.71 -8.12
CA LYS A 543 -35.98 -19.30 -8.45
C LYS A 543 -34.70 -18.64 -7.90
N LEU A 544 -34.31 -18.95 -6.68
CA LEU A 544 -33.05 -18.46 -6.10
C LEU A 544 -31.85 -18.88 -6.96
N ARG A 545 -31.82 -20.13 -7.38
CA ARG A 545 -30.77 -20.65 -8.28
C ARG A 545 -30.80 -20.01 -9.67
N SER A 546 -31.96 -19.51 -10.15
CA SER A 546 -32.06 -18.78 -11.43
C SER A 546 -31.41 -17.40 -11.42
N PHE A 547 -31.14 -16.84 -10.24
CA PHE A 547 -30.35 -15.61 -10.05
C PHE A 547 -28.83 -15.90 -10.01
N GLU A 548 -28.41 -17.11 -10.34
CA GLU A 548 -27.09 -17.68 -10.39
C GLU A 548 -26.34 -17.77 -9.06
N LYS A 549 -26.29 -16.77 -8.24
CA LYS A 549 -25.76 -16.79 -6.85
C LYS A 549 -26.19 -15.53 -6.11
N SER A 550 -26.59 -15.65 -4.86
CA SER A 550 -26.51 -14.51 -3.95
C SER A 550 -25.03 -14.17 -3.73
N VAL A 551 -24.64 -12.94 -4.01
CA VAL A 551 -23.26 -12.47 -3.79
C VAL A 551 -23.17 -11.92 -2.37
N PRO A 552 -22.44 -12.58 -1.48
CA PRO A 552 -22.24 -12.09 -0.13
C PRO A 552 -21.24 -10.91 -0.14
N LEU A 553 -21.66 -9.81 0.47
CA LEU A 553 -20.87 -8.62 0.69
C LEU A 553 -20.50 -8.56 2.17
N VAL A 554 -19.31 -9.02 2.53
CA VAL A 554 -18.91 -9.11 3.93
C VAL A 554 -17.79 -8.14 4.23
N PHE A 555 -18.00 -7.31 5.25
CA PHE A 555 -17.00 -6.39 5.80
C PHE A 555 -16.58 -6.86 7.18
N GLY A 556 -15.28 -6.76 7.46
CA GLY A 556 -14.70 -7.17 8.73
C GLY A 556 -14.30 -6.01 9.63
N ALA A 557 -13.83 -6.34 10.82
CA ALA A 557 -13.52 -5.37 11.86
C ALA A 557 -12.24 -4.54 11.62
N PHE A 558 -11.38 -4.99 10.73
CA PHE A 558 -10.17 -4.27 10.32
C PHE A 558 -10.36 -3.50 9.01
N GLY A 559 -11.62 -3.34 8.55
CA GLY A 559 -11.95 -2.72 7.28
C GLY A 559 -11.68 -3.62 6.07
N GLU A 560 -11.37 -4.89 6.30
CA GLU A 560 -11.25 -5.87 5.21
C GLU A 560 -12.62 -6.22 4.63
N ALA A 561 -12.62 -6.50 3.33
CA ALA A 561 -13.83 -6.87 2.61
C ALA A 561 -13.64 -8.23 1.91
N SER A 562 -14.75 -8.96 1.72
CA SER A 562 -14.73 -10.22 0.96
C SER A 562 -14.53 -9.98 -0.54
N ASP A 563 -14.14 -11.03 -1.25
CA ASP A 563 -13.98 -11.00 -2.73
C ASP A 563 -15.26 -10.51 -3.44
N GLY A 564 -16.43 -10.77 -2.90
CA GLY A 564 -17.70 -10.27 -3.44
C GLY A 564 -17.80 -8.75 -3.46
N VAL A 565 -17.26 -8.08 -2.45
CA VAL A 565 -17.20 -6.60 -2.38
C VAL A 565 -16.21 -6.07 -3.41
N GLU A 566 -15.02 -6.65 -3.51
CA GLU A 566 -14.01 -6.23 -4.49
C GLU A 566 -14.51 -6.40 -5.93
N GLN A 567 -15.21 -7.51 -6.23
CA GLN A 567 -15.83 -7.74 -7.52
C GLN A 567 -16.93 -6.70 -7.83
N LEU A 568 -17.73 -6.33 -6.83
CA LEU A 568 -18.75 -5.29 -6.99
C LEU A 568 -18.10 -3.92 -7.25
N ILE A 569 -17.06 -3.55 -6.51
CA ILE A 569 -16.31 -2.31 -6.72
C ILE A 569 -15.75 -2.25 -8.14
N ASP A 570 -15.12 -3.32 -8.61
CA ASP A 570 -14.57 -3.39 -9.96
C ASP A 570 -15.65 -3.25 -11.04
N ALA A 571 -16.80 -3.88 -10.84
CA ALA A 571 -17.93 -3.81 -11.77
C ALA A 571 -18.59 -2.42 -11.79
N LEU A 572 -18.75 -1.80 -10.63
CA LEU A 572 -19.26 -0.43 -10.52
C LEU A 572 -18.30 0.58 -11.15
N ALA A 573 -17.00 0.42 -10.91
CA ALA A 573 -15.97 1.27 -11.53
C ALA A 573 -15.95 1.14 -13.06
N GLU A 574 -16.15 -0.06 -13.58
CA GLU A 574 -16.28 -0.34 -15.01
C GLU A 574 -17.49 0.39 -15.59
N ALA A 575 -18.66 0.21 -14.98
CA ALA A 575 -19.89 0.85 -15.39
C ALA A 575 -19.82 2.38 -15.29
N GLY A 576 -19.29 2.90 -14.18
CA GLY A 576 -19.07 4.32 -13.98
C GLY A 576 -18.09 4.93 -14.97
N ALA A 577 -17.03 4.18 -15.33
CA ALA A 577 -16.08 4.63 -16.35
C ALA A 577 -16.76 4.82 -17.71
N ASP A 578 -17.67 3.92 -18.11
CA ASP A 578 -18.43 4.06 -19.34
C ASP A 578 -19.23 5.37 -19.39
N VAL A 579 -19.77 5.79 -18.26
CA VAL A 579 -20.61 6.99 -18.13
C VAL A 579 -19.78 8.26 -17.97
N HIS A 580 -18.74 8.22 -17.12
CA HIS A 580 -18.11 9.43 -16.57
C HIS A 580 -16.72 9.75 -17.11
N TRP A 581 -16.03 8.84 -17.85
CA TRP A 581 -14.62 9.03 -18.23
C TRP A 581 -14.31 10.36 -18.92
N ARG A 582 -15.24 10.86 -19.75
CA ARG A 582 -15.07 12.16 -20.44
C ARG A 582 -15.19 13.34 -19.47
N GLY A 583 -16.14 13.27 -18.55
CA GLY A 583 -16.32 14.29 -17.50
C GLY A 583 -15.16 14.35 -16.54
N MET A 584 -14.51 13.22 -16.25
CA MET A 584 -13.32 13.10 -15.43
C MET A 584 -12.03 13.59 -16.12
N LYS A 585 -12.12 14.00 -17.40
CA LYS A 585 -10.96 14.41 -18.21
C LYS A 585 -9.86 13.34 -18.29
N ALA A 586 -10.22 12.08 -18.13
CA ALA A 586 -9.30 10.96 -18.25
C ALA A 586 -8.88 10.79 -19.72
N LYS A 587 -7.63 10.44 -19.96
CA LYS A 587 -7.11 10.23 -21.32
C LYS A 587 -7.65 8.94 -21.94
N LYS A 588 -7.94 7.95 -21.10
CA LYS A 588 -8.46 6.64 -21.48
C LYS A 588 -9.50 6.19 -20.45
N ARG A 589 -10.41 5.31 -20.89
CA ARG A 589 -11.44 4.70 -20.03
C ARG A 589 -10.82 3.93 -18.84
N GLU A 590 -9.72 3.23 -19.07
CA GLU A 590 -9.00 2.47 -18.04
C GLU A 590 -8.44 3.37 -16.93
N GLU A 591 -8.01 4.58 -17.26
CA GLU A 591 -7.57 5.58 -16.29
C GLU A 591 -8.74 6.04 -15.41
N ALA A 592 -9.89 6.28 -16.01
CA ALA A 592 -11.12 6.60 -15.28
C ALA A 592 -11.56 5.44 -14.39
N LYS A 593 -11.52 4.19 -14.88
CA LYS A 593 -11.82 2.99 -14.08
C LYS A 593 -10.92 2.93 -12.86
N GLY A 594 -9.60 3.09 -13.02
CA GLY A 594 -8.66 3.08 -11.92
C GLY A 594 -8.96 4.14 -10.85
N ALA A 595 -9.31 5.35 -11.26
CA ALA A 595 -9.70 6.43 -10.35
C ALA A 595 -11.03 6.10 -9.62
N LEU A 596 -12.00 5.53 -10.33
CA LEU A 596 -13.28 5.12 -9.73
C LEU A 596 -13.14 3.93 -8.77
N VAL A 597 -12.26 2.96 -9.05
CA VAL A 597 -11.93 1.90 -8.06
C VAL A 597 -11.38 2.51 -6.78
N ALA A 598 -10.48 3.49 -6.89
CA ALA A 598 -9.95 4.18 -5.73
C ALA A 598 -11.03 4.99 -4.98
N TYR A 599 -11.94 5.63 -5.72
CA TYR A 599 -13.09 6.34 -5.14
C TYR A 599 -14.06 5.42 -4.42
N LEU A 600 -14.47 4.33 -5.05
CA LEU A 600 -15.45 3.38 -4.49
C LEU A 600 -14.92 2.59 -3.29
N ARG A 601 -13.61 2.48 -3.13
CA ARG A 601 -12.99 1.89 -1.93
C ARG A 601 -12.96 2.83 -0.74
N ARG A 602 -13.11 4.13 -0.95
CA ARG A 602 -13.20 5.14 0.12
C ARG A 602 -14.49 5.03 0.91
#